data_9eebd4f7517b3fb7d0e018bc26a88e23
#
_entry.id   9eebd4f7517b3fb7d0e018bc26a88e23
#
_cell.length_a   1.000
_cell.length_b   1.000
_cell.length_c   1.000
_cell.angle_alpha   90.00
_cell.angle_beta   90.00
_cell.angle_gamma   90.00
#
_symmetry.space_group_name_H-M   'P 1'
#
loop_
_entity.id
_entity.type
_entity.pdbx_description
1 polymer ?
#
loop_
_entity_poly.entity_id
_entity_poly.type
_entity_poly.pdbx_seq_one_letter_code
_entity_poly.pdbx_strand_id
1 'polypeptide(L)'
;MTQETKNQQIFSGLILLTGEDKAGLADSLFETLSPFAVSVIDIDQMIIKERLFLTVHISLNPDHQEAIDEDLNQLAERLQVDIASIFSLPRPLAI
;
A
#
# COMPACT_ATOMS: atom_id res chain seq x y z
N MET A 1 -0.67 26.16 -16.51
CA MET A 1 -0.73 25.65 -16.67
C MET A 1 -0.39 24.42 -16.32
N THR A 2 -0.53 23.77 -16.21
CA THR A 2 -0.31 22.55 -15.95
C THR A 2 1.02 22.13 -15.75
N GLN A 3 1.91 22.89 -15.80
CA GLN A 3 3.17 22.51 -15.71
C GLN A 3 3.53 22.05 -14.42
N GLU A 4 2.93 22.44 -13.41
CA GLU A 4 3.27 22.03 -12.15
C GLU A 4 3.21 20.59 -12.03
N THR A 5 2.27 19.96 -12.64
CA THR A 5 2.14 18.57 -12.44
C THR A 5 3.30 17.81 -12.93
N LYS A 6 3.95 18.25 -13.99
CA LYS A 6 5.01 17.48 -14.45
C LYS A 6 6.17 17.56 -13.58
N ASN A 7 6.28 18.55 -12.74
CA ASN A 7 7.39 18.65 -11.88
C ASN A 7 7.12 18.04 -10.53
N GLN A 8 5.91 17.59 -10.27
CA GLN A 8 5.61 17.01 -9.00
C GLN A 8 6.08 15.60 -8.95
N GLN A 9 6.69 15.25 -7.86
CA GLN A 9 7.08 13.88 -7.65
C GLN A 9 6.12 13.26 -6.67
N ILE A 10 5.53 12.16 -7.07
CA ILE A 10 4.57 11.46 -6.25
C ILE A 10 5.30 10.37 -5.52
N PHE A 11 5.33 10.48 -4.21
CA PHE A 11 5.92 9.43 -3.41
C PHE A 11 4.88 8.32 -3.31
N SER A 12 5.25 7.13 -3.62
CA SER A 12 4.29 6.03 -3.68
C SER A 12 4.77 4.84 -2.87
N GLY A 13 3.85 3.98 -2.58
CA GLY A 13 4.12 2.74 -1.88
C GLY A 13 3.36 1.60 -2.52
N LEU A 14 3.99 0.45 -2.55
CA LEU A 14 3.34 -0.75 -3.01
C LEU A 14 3.26 -1.68 -1.81
N ILE A 15 2.05 -2.10 -1.47
CA ILE A 15 1.80 -2.92 -0.31
C ILE A 15 1.29 -4.26 -0.78
N LEU A 16 1.91 -5.34 -0.30
CA LEU A 16 1.44 -6.68 -0.59
C LEU A 16 1.04 -7.35 0.71
N LEU A 17 -0.23 -7.73 0.80
CA LEU A 17 -0.73 -8.50 1.92
C LEU A 17 -1.00 -9.91 1.42
N THR A 18 -0.48 -10.91 2.10
CA THR A 18 -0.75 -12.28 1.71
C THR A 18 -0.95 -13.14 2.94
N GLY A 19 -1.92 -14.01 2.88
CA GLY A 19 -2.24 -14.88 3.99
C GLY A 19 -3.44 -15.73 3.66
N GLU A 20 -3.88 -16.49 4.65
CA GLU A 20 -5.04 -17.32 4.46
C GLU A 20 -6.22 -16.44 4.16
N ASP A 21 -7.03 -16.80 3.17
CA ASP A 21 -8.17 -15.99 2.78
C ASP A 21 -9.23 -16.00 3.87
N LYS A 22 -9.45 -14.83 4.46
CA LYS A 22 -10.44 -14.66 5.51
C LYS A 22 -11.20 -13.38 5.24
N ALA A 23 -12.41 -13.30 5.74
CA ALA A 23 -13.21 -12.11 5.57
C ALA A 23 -12.58 -10.93 6.30
N GLY A 24 -12.67 -9.77 5.72
CA GLY A 24 -12.27 -8.53 6.39
C GLY A 24 -10.82 -8.14 6.24
N LEU A 25 -9.99 -8.92 5.54
CA LEU A 25 -8.58 -8.57 5.43
C LEU A 25 -8.37 -7.26 4.68
N ALA A 26 -9.06 -7.08 3.56
CA ALA A 26 -8.92 -5.85 2.80
C ALA A 26 -9.44 -4.66 3.59
N ASP A 27 -10.56 -4.84 4.27
CA ASP A 27 -11.13 -3.75 5.07
C ASP A 27 -10.16 -3.35 6.18
N SER A 28 -9.52 -4.31 6.82
CA SER A 28 -8.57 -4.00 7.88
C SER A 28 -7.37 -3.25 7.34
N LEU A 29 -6.91 -3.61 6.15
CA LEU A 29 -5.80 -2.90 5.54
C LEU A 29 -6.17 -1.46 5.25
N PHE A 30 -7.33 -1.23 4.62
CA PHE A 30 -7.71 0.13 4.29
C PHE A 30 -8.04 0.95 5.53
N GLU A 31 -8.55 0.33 6.57
CA GLU A 31 -8.81 1.02 7.80
C GLU A 31 -7.49 1.48 8.44
N THR A 32 -6.47 0.64 8.37
CA THR A 32 -5.15 1.00 8.90
C THR A 32 -4.56 2.18 8.14
N LEU A 33 -4.80 2.26 6.84
CA LEU A 33 -4.26 3.35 6.04
C LEU A 33 -5.06 4.64 6.14
N SER A 34 -6.29 4.57 6.58
CA SER A 34 -7.18 5.74 6.51
C SER A 34 -6.70 6.96 7.28
N PRO A 35 -6.03 6.83 8.44
CA PRO A 35 -5.58 8.04 9.13
C PRO A 35 -4.50 8.82 8.38
N PHE A 36 -3.88 8.21 7.39
CA PHE A 36 -2.77 8.84 6.70
C PHE A 36 -3.17 9.53 5.41
N ALA A 37 -4.45 9.53 5.10
CA ALA A 37 -4.97 10.23 3.93
C ALA A 37 -4.25 9.83 2.63
N VAL A 38 -3.97 8.55 2.48
CA VAL A 38 -3.33 8.07 1.27
C VAL A 38 -4.33 8.06 0.12
N SER A 39 -3.83 8.11 -1.10
CA SER A 39 -4.67 7.93 -2.27
C SER A 39 -4.36 6.58 -2.88
N VAL A 40 -5.39 5.80 -3.14
CA VAL A 40 -5.20 4.48 -3.74
C VAL A 40 -5.11 4.65 -5.24
N ILE A 41 -3.98 4.23 -5.80
CA ILE A 41 -3.76 4.34 -7.24
C ILE A 41 -4.26 3.09 -7.93
N ASP A 42 -4.02 1.92 -7.35
CA ASP A 42 -4.39 0.67 -7.99
C ASP A 42 -4.52 -0.42 -6.94
N ILE A 43 -5.37 -1.39 -7.20
CA ILE A 43 -5.59 -2.52 -6.32
C ILE A 43 -5.69 -3.77 -7.18
N ASP A 44 -5.02 -4.83 -6.78
CA ASP A 44 -5.13 -6.10 -7.45
C ASP A 44 -5.27 -7.19 -6.41
N GLN A 45 -6.11 -8.17 -6.68
CA GLN A 45 -6.40 -9.21 -5.71
C GLN A 45 -6.49 -10.54 -6.41
N MET A 46 -5.93 -11.57 -5.81
CA MET A 46 -5.93 -12.88 -6.39
C MET A 46 -5.99 -13.90 -5.27
N ILE A 47 -6.71 -14.98 -5.47
CA ILE A 47 -6.79 -16.05 -4.49
C ILE A 47 -6.31 -17.33 -5.18
N ILE A 48 -5.27 -17.94 -4.60
CA ILE A 48 -4.73 -19.17 -5.12
C ILE A 48 -4.65 -20.15 -3.97
N LYS A 49 -5.33 -21.27 -4.11
CA LYS A 49 -5.32 -22.31 -3.09
C LYS A 49 -5.65 -21.75 -1.72
N GLU A 50 -6.72 -21.00 -1.67
CA GLU A 50 -7.23 -20.44 -0.42
C GLU A 50 -6.27 -19.42 0.22
N ARG A 51 -5.29 -18.96 -0.52
CA ARG A 51 -4.40 -17.91 -0.02
C ARG A 51 -4.66 -16.63 -0.80
N LEU A 52 -4.85 -15.57 -0.05
CA LEU A 52 -5.11 -14.26 -0.64
C LEU A 52 -3.81 -13.54 -0.93
N PHE A 53 -3.74 -12.93 -2.11
CA PHE A 53 -2.66 -12.03 -2.47
C PHE A 53 -3.33 -10.70 -2.82
N LEU A 54 -3.12 -9.70 -2.00
CA LEU A 54 -3.73 -8.38 -2.19
C LEU A 54 -2.61 -7.37 -2.36
N THR A 55 -2.60 -6.70 -3.49
CA THR A 55 -1.59 -5.70 -3.78
C THR A 55 -2.27 -4.34 -3.87
N VAL A 56 -1.75 -3.36 -3.17
CA VAL A 56 -2.33 -2.02 -3.18
C VAL A 56 -1.21 -1.02 -3.45
N HIS A 57 -1.42 -0.21 -4.48
CA HIS A 57 -0.47 0.83 -4.84
C HIS A 57 -1.06 2.15 -4.36
N ILE A 58 -0.33 2.89 -3.56
CA ILE A 58 -0.85 4.12 -2.97
C ILE A 58 0.12 5.26 -3.21
N SER A 59 -0.39 6.48 -3.18
CA SER A 59 0.45 7.65 -3.03
C SER A 59 0.27 8.16 -1.61
N LEU A 60 1.32 8.72 -1.06
CA LEU A 60 1.29 9.12 0.34
C LEU A 60 2.25 10.28 0.57
N ASN A 61 2.07 10.96 1.68
CA ASN A 61 3.02 11.95 2.12
C ASN A 61 4.25 11.20 2.63
N PRO A 62 5.45 11.49 2.11
CA PRO A 62 6.64 10.77 2.55
C PRO A 62 6.89 10.87 4.05
N ASP A 63 6.41 11.93 4.68
CA ASP A 63 6.60 12.06 6.11
C ASP A 63 5.84 10.99 6.90
N HIS A 64 4.86 10.35 6.26
CA HIS A 64 4.08 9.32 6.93
C HIS A 64 4.64 7.91 6.70
N GLN A 65 5.73 7.79 5.95
CA GLN A 65 6.20 6.47 5.56
C GLN A 65 6.49 5.57 6.76
N GLU A 66 7.22 6.10 7.73
CA GLU A 66 7.61 5.26 8.86
C GLU A 66 6.41 4.85 9.69
N ALA A 67 5.48 5.77 9.89
CA ALA A 67 4.28 5.45 10.67
C ALA A 67 3.41 4.43 9.96
N ILE A 68 3.28 4.56 8.65
CA ILE A 68 2.51 3.58 7.89
C ILE A 68 3.17 2.21 7.98
N ASP A 69 4.49 2.16 7.82
CA ASP A 69 5.20 0.90 7.85
C ASP A 69 5.04 0.24 9.21
N GLU A 70 5.12 1.01 10.27
CA GLU A 70 4.96 0.47 11.60
C GLU A 70 3.55 -0.05 11.82
N ASP A 71 2.55 0.70 11.40
CA ASP A 71 1.16 0.27 11.55
C ASP A 71 0.86 -0.97 10.73
N LEU A 72 1.48 -1.09 9.54
CA LEU A 72 1.29 -2.29 8.73
C LEU A 72 1.94 -3.50 9.38
N ASN A 73 3.09 -3.31 10.02
CA ASN A 73 3.72 -4.42 10.72
C ASN A 73 2.88 -4.89 11.90
N GLN A 74 2.28 -3.95 12.61
CA GLN A 74 1.39 -4.33 13.71
C GLN A 74 0.14 -5.04 13.20
N LEU A 75 -0.38 -4.58 12.08
CA LEU A 75 -1.54 -5.22 11.48
C LEU A 75 -1.21 -6.65 11.06
N ALA A 76 -0.03 -6.85 10.48
CA ALA A 76 0.38 -8.18 10.06
C ALA A 76 0.41 -9.15 11.25
N GLU A 77 0.92 -8.68 12.37
CA GLU A 77 0.97 -9.52 13.56
C GLU A 77 -0.42 -9.81 14.09
N ARG A 78 -1.26 -8.78 14.11
CA ARG A 78 -2.60 -8.95 14.68
C ARG A 78 -3.46 -9.89 13.85
N LEU A 79 -3.33 -9.80 12.52
CA LEU A 79 -4.14 -10.62 11.63
C LEU A 79 -3.45 -11.94 11.26
N GLN A 80 -2.20 -12.09 11.64
CA GLN A 80 -1.40 -13.28 11.32
C GLN A 80 -1.31 -13.46 9.80
N VAL A 81 -0.95 -12.39 9.13
CA VAL A 81 -0.71 -12.41 7.69
C VAL A 81 0.65 -11.79 7.44
N ASP A 82 1.12 -11.89 6.22
CA ASP A 82 2.38 -11.27 5.82
C ASP A 82 2.08 -9.99 5.08
N ILE A 83 2.72 -8.91 5.45
CA ILE A 83 2.58 -7.65 4.74
C ILE A 83 3.97 -7.14 4.42
N ALA A 84 4.21 -6.88 3.14
CA ALA A 84 5.46 -6.29 2.68
C ALA A 84 5.15 -4.96 2.04
N SER A 85 6.05 -4.01 2.15
CA SER A 85 5.83 -2.71 1.54
C SER A 85 7.12 -2.18 0.96
N ILE A 86 7.02 -1.47 -0.13
CA ILE A 86 8.14 -0.83 -0.80
C ILE A 86 7.71 0.60 -1.08
N PHE A 87 8.49 1.55 -0.62
CA PHE A 87 8.19 2.96 -0.82
C PHE A 87 9.25 3.60 -1.70
N SER A 88 8.85 4.42 -2.63
CA SER A 88 9.82 5.06 -3.51
C SER A 88 9.21 6.20 -4.27
N LEU A 89 10.07 7.09 -4.73
CA LEU A 89 9.66 8.12 -5.65
C LEU A 89 9.49 7.50 -7.03
N PRO A 90 8.65 8.08 -7.85
CA PRO A 90 8.49 7.57 -9.20
C PRO A 90 9.79 7.74 -9.96
N ARG A 91 10.10 6.79 -10.83
CA ARG A 91 11.26 6.89 -11.65
C ARG A 91 10.95 7.55 -12.93
N PRO A 92 11.84 8.30 -13.48
CA PRO A 92 11.62 8.83 -14.82
C PRO A 92 11.57 7.64 -15.78
N LEU A 93 10.89 7.82 -16.87
CA LEU A 93 10.83 6.78 -17.85
C LEU A 93 12.20 6.49 -18.37
N ALA A 94 12.54 5.23 -18.38
CA ALA A 94 13.83 4.84 -18.90
C ALA A 94 13.72 4.78 -20.39
N ILE A 95 14.47 5.50 -21.03
CA ILE A 95 14.34 5.53 -22.45
C ILE A 95 15.47 4.93 -23.15
#